data_3d69f4ef31430894a9a272d5e33dd3e7
#
_entry.id   3d69f4ef31430894a9a272d5e33dd3e7
#
_cell.length_a   1.000
_cell.length_b   1.000
_cell.length_c   1.000
_cell.angle_alpha   90.00
_cell.angle_beta   90.00
_cell.angle_gamma   90.00
#
_symmetry.space_group_name_H-M   'P 1'
#
loop_
_entity.id
_entity.type
_entity.pdbx_description
1 polymer ?
#
loop_
_entity_poly.entity_id
_entity_poly.type
_entity_poly.pdbx_seq_one_letter_code
_entity_poly.pdbx_strand_id
1 'polypeptide(L)'
;KALSNAALVQHLNGETNRYFLSAEDLTNIPVVGLHQDLTHVAALGISHVERNGHHYVRGLDHLSDGERAQCRERHRTLYEDRGDLLTLAIDKGQIDVQSLQTPGLGSGDLVDLDAVVPLEDWSMDSLVESNR
;
A
#
# COMPACT_ATOMS: atom_id res chain seq x y z
N LYS A 1 -9.81 16.08 -9.13
CA LYS A 1 -9.09 15.75 -10.38
C LYS A 1 -9.20 14.26 -10.72
N ALA A 2 -8.83 13.34 -9.83
CA ALA A 2 -8.85 11.89 -10.12
C ALA A 2 -10.25 11.37 -10.48
N LEU A 3 -11.28 11.71 -9.70
CA LEU A 3 -12.68 11.37 -9.99
C LEU A 3 -13.15 11.93 -11.34
N SER A 4 -12.76 13.17 -11.68
CA SER A 4 -13.11 13.77 -12.96
C SER A 4 -12.47 13.03 -14.14
N ASN A 5 -11.21 12.59 -13.98
CA ASN A 5 -10.53 11.79 -14.99
C ASN A 5 -11.18 10.41 -15.15
N ALA A 6 -11.55 9.75 -14.03
CA ALA A 6 -12.25 8.47 -14.08
C ALA A 6 -13.59 8.59 -14.81
N ALA A 7 -14.40 9.60 -14.47
CA ALA A 7 -15.67 9.87 -15.15
C ALA A 7 -15.47 10.20 -16.63
N LEU A 8 -14.45 10.97 -16.98
CA LEU A 8 -14.12 11.29 -18.38
C LEU A 8 -13.76 10.04 -19.19
N VAL A 9 -12.88 9.18 -18.64
CA VAL A 9 -12.51 7.93 -19.31
C VAL A 9 -13.72 7.02 -19.49
N GLN A 10 -14.57 6.92 -18.48
CA GLN A 10 -15.82 6.16 -18.58
C GLN A 10 -16.73 6.72 -19.67
N HIS A 11 -16.88 8.04 -19.74
CA HIS A 11 -17.69 8.69 -20.78
C HIS A 11 -17.11 8.48 -22.18
N LEU A 12 -15.79 8.66 -22.35
CA LEU A 12 -15.11 8.49 -23.63
C LEU A 12 -15.12 7.05 -24.13
N ASN A 13 -15.14 6.08 -23.23
CA ASN A 13 -15.22 4.68 -23.62
C ASN A 13 -16.59 4.32 -24.19
N GLY A 14 -17.67 4.87 -23.69
CA GLY A 14 -19.01 4.61 -24.19
C GLY A 14 -19.20 3.14 -24.56
N GLU A 15 -19.29 2.85 -25.86
CA GLU A 15 -19.39 1.50 -26.39
C GLU A 15 -18.04 0.85 -26.74
N THR A 16 -16.93 1.60 -26.65
CA THR A 16 -15.60 1.13 -27.07
C THR A 16 -14.58 1.31 -25.94
N ASN A 17 -14.09 0.23 -25.37
CA ASN A 17 -13.03 0.26 -24.34
C ASN A 17 -11.65 0.63 -24.93
N ARG A 18 -11.47 1.90 -25.32
CA ARG A 18 -10.23 2.40 -25.93
C ARG A 18 -9.28 3.07 -24.97
N TYR A 19 -9.80 3.50 -23.82
CA TYR A 19 -9.05 4.27 -22.82
C TYR A 19 -9.07 3.54 -21.49
N PHE A 20 -8.00 3.65 -20.74
CA PHE A 20 -7.92 3.15 -19.38
C PHE A 20 -7.14 4.12 -18.49
N LEU A 21 -7.32 4.00 -17.20
CA LEU A 21 -6.51 4.67 -16.20
C LEU A 21 -5.50 3.68 -15.64
N SER A 22 -4.29 4.16 -15.44
CA SER A 22 -3.28 3.47 -14.64
C SER A 22 -2.89 4.32 -13.45
N ALA A 23 -2.43 3.69 -12.40
CA ALA A 23 -1.80 4.35 -11.27
C ALA A 23 -0.36 3.88 -11.15
N GLU A 24 0.52 4.81 -10.82
CA GLU A 24 1.92 4.57 -10.58
C GLU A 24 2.24 4.80 -9.11
N ASP A 25 3.00 3.88 -8.55
CA ASP A 25 3.50 3.96 -7.19
C ASP A 25 5.01 3.84 -7.22
N LEU A 26 5.70 4.94 -7.01
CA LEU A 26 7.16 4.95 -7.00
C LEU A 26 7.74 4.45 -5.66
N THR A 27 7.14 4.81 -4.55
CA THR A 27 7.71 4.55 -3.22
C THR A 27 6.69 4.46 -2.09
N ASN A 28 5.46 4.00 -2.35
CA ASN A 28 4.49 3.85 -1.28
C ASN A 28 4.91 2.74 -0.31
N ILE A 29 5.27 3.17 0.89
CA ILE A 29 5.69 2.28 1.96
C ILE A 29 4.45 1.79 2.73
N PRO A 30 4.35 0.47 3.02
CA PRO A 30 3.38 0.01 3.99
C PRO A 30 3.57 0.71 5.35
N VAL A 31 2.55 0.99 6.14
CA VAL A 31 1.16 0.55 6.00
C VAL A 31 0.30 1.66 5.39
N VAL A 32 0.40 2.87 5.94
CA VAL A 32 -0.53 3.97 5.68
C VAL A 32 -0.53 4.37 4.20
N GLY A 33 0.64 4.70 3.65
CA GLY A 33 0.75 5.15 2.26
C GLY A 33 0.22 4.12 1.27
N LEU A 34 0.64 2.86 1.41
CA LEU A 34 0.20 1.77 0.54
C LEU A 34 -1.30 1.49 0.66
N HIS A 35 -1.84 1.41 1.90
CA HIS A 35 -3.25 1.11 2.10
C HIS A 35 -4.15 2.21 1.54
N GLN A 36 -3.81 3.47 1.80
CA GLN A 36 -4.57 4.61 1.29
C GLN A 36 -4.55 4.68 -0.23
N ASP A 37 -3.40 4.43 -0.84
CA ASP A 37 -3.27 4.42 -2.29
C ASP A 37 -4.07 3.27 -2.93
N LEU A 38 -3.94 2.04 -2.44
CA LEU A 38 -4.71 0.91 -2.91
C LEU A 38 -6.22 1.12 -2.75
N THR A 39 -6.65 1.69 -1.62
CA THR A 39 -8.07 2.03 -1.39
C THR A 39 -8.54 3.09 -2.38
N HIS A 40 -7.73 4.12 -2.62
CA HIS A 40 -8.06 5.19 -3.55
C HIS A 40 -8.18 4.68 -5.00
N VAL A 41 -7.22 3.90 -5.48
CA VAL A 41 -7.29 3.36 -6.85
C VAL A 41 -8.44 2.39 -7.02
N ALA A 42 -8.74 1.58 -6.00
CA ALA A 42 -9.91 0.69 -6.02
C ALA A 42 -11.22 1.49 -6.09
N ALA A 43 -11.35 2.56 -5.30
CA ALA A 43 -12.54 3.44 -5.34
C ALA A 43 -12.72 4.15 -6.68
N LEU A 44 -11.65 4.38 -7.43
CA LEU A 44 -11.68 4.96 -8.78
C LEU A 44 -11.90 3.92 -9.88
N GLY A 45 -11.95 2.63 -9.55
CA GLY A 45 -12.06 1.54 -10.52
C GLY A 45 -10.79 1.37 -11.38
N ILE A 46 -9.63 1.80 -10.88
CA ILE A 46 -8.35 1.63 -11.57
C ILE A 46 -7.85 0.21 -11.32
N SER A 47 -7.72 -0.58 -12.39
CA SER A 47 -7.28 -1.97 -12.32
C SER A 47 -5.80 -2.18 -12.71
N HIS A 48 -5.18 -1.17 -13.29
CA HIS A 48 -3.78 -1.23 -13.69
C HIS A 48 -2.94 -0.36 -12.74
N VAL A 49 -2.22 -1.01 -11.83
CA VAL A 49 -1.46 -0.34 -10.78
C VAL A 49 -0.03 -0.87 -10.77
N GLU A 50 0.93 0.00 -10.87
CA GLU A 50 2.34 -0.34 -10.72
C GLU A 50 2.73 -0.32 -9.24
N ARG A 51 3.51 -1.33 -8.80
CA ARG A 51 3.98 -1.46 -7.42
C ARG A 51 5.49 -1.59 -7.38
N ASN A 52 6.16 -0.51 -7.01
CA ASN A 52 7.63 -0.40 -7.01
C ASN A 52 8.27 -0.42 -5.62
N GLY A 53 7.48 -0.44 -4.55
CA GLY A 53 7.96 -0.39 -3.17
C GLY A 53 9.00 -1.48 -2.85
N HIS A 54 8.89 -2.66 -3.47
CA HIS A 54 9.83 -3.78 -3.27
C HIS A 54 11.27 -3.49 -3.76
N HIS A 55 11.48 -2.45 -4.56
CA HIS A 55 12.81 -2.01 -4.96
C HIS A 55 13.54 -1.21 -3.87
N TYR A 56 12.79 -0.70 -2.88
CA TYR A 56 13.29 0.24 -1.88
C TYR A 56 13.20 -0.29 -0.45
N VAL A 57 12.31 -1.23 -0.19
CA VAL A 57 12.07 -1.80 1.15
C VAL A 57 11.98 -3.31 1.11
N ARG A 58 12.41 -3.96 2.20
CA ARG A 58 12.27 -5.41 2.38
C ARG A 58 10.91 -5.72 3.02
N GLY A 59 9.89 -5.85 2.21
CA GLY A 59 8.55 -6.15 2.73
C GLY A 59 8.13 -5.15 3.83
N LEU A 60 7.74 -5.69 4.98
CA LEU A 60 7.31 -4.93 6.16
C LEU A 60 8.36 -4.91 7.29
N ASP A 61 9.65 -5.10 6.99
CA ASP A 61 10.71 -5.19 8.00
C ASP A 61 10.91 -3.91 8.83
N HIS A 62 10.48 -2.77 8.30
CA HIS A 62 10.50 -1.49 9.01
C HIS A 62 9.45 -1.35 10.11
N LEU A 63 8.48 -2.29 10.17
CA LEU A 63 7.44 -2.33 11.19
C LEU A 63 7.89 -3.17 12.40
N SER A 64 7.36 -2.85 13.57
CA SER A 64 7.51 -3.68 14.76
C SER A 64 6.86 -5.06 14.59
N ASP A 65 7.26 -6.03 15.41
CA ASP A 65 6.65 -7.37 15.40
C ASP A 65 5.15 -7.33 15.65
N GLY A 66 4.70 -6.42 16.53
CA GLY A 66 3.28 -6.23 16.83
C GLY A 66 2.48 -5.72 15.62
N GLU A 67 3.01 -4.73 14.91
CA GLU A 67 2.39 -4.20 13.71
C GLU A 67 2.36 -5.24 12.58
N ARG A 68 3.44 -5.99 12.39
CA ARG A 68 3.47 -7.10 11.41
C ARG A 68 2.44 -8.19 11.75
N ALA A 69 2.29 -8.53 13.02
CA ALA A 69 1.27 -9.49 13.47
C ALA A 69 -0.15 -8.97 13.16
N GLN A 70 -0.43 -7.70 13.42
CA GLN A 70 -1.70 -7.07 13.08
C GLN A 70 -1.97 -7.05 11.56
N CYS A 71 -0.96 -6.76 10.74
CA CYS A 71 -1.07 -6.84 9.27
C CYS A 71 -1.47 -8.25 8.83
N ARG A 72 -0.84 -9.30 9.37
CA ARG A 72 -1.20 -10.70 9.07
C ARG A 72 -2.62 -11.03 9.49
N GLU A 73 -3.06 -10.55 10.64
CA GLU A 73 -4.39 -10.86 11.16
C GLU A 73 -5.50 -10.13 10.40
N ARG A 74 -5.35 -8.83 10.20
CA ARG A 74 -6.38 -7.96 9.63
C ARG A 74 -6.43 -7.99 8.11
N HIS A 75 -5.29 -8.23 7.46
CA HIS A 75 -5.13 -8.15 6.01
C HIS A 75 -4.55 -9.44 5.41
N ARG A 76 -5.15 -10.58 5.76
CA ARG A 76 -4.67 -11.93 5.41
C ARG A 76 -4.56 -12.20 3.90
N THR A 77 -5.33 -11.50 3.09
CA THR A 77 -5.30 -11.65 1.63
C THR A 77 -4.41 -10.61 0.95
N LEU A 78 -4.10 -9.53 1.68
CA LEU A 78 -3.23 -8.46 1.17
C LEU A 78 -1.75 -8.76 1.39
N TYR A 79 -1.41 -9.45 2.48
CA TYR A 79 -0.04 -9.79 2.85
C TYR A 79 0.17 -11.30 2.93
N GLU A 80 1.39 -11.72 2.58
CA GLU A 80 1.83 -13.10 2.66
C GLU A 80 3.23 -13.21 3.24
N ASP A 81 3.52 -14.34 3.88
CA ASP A 81 4.88 -14.68 4.32
C ASP A 81 5.65 -15.32 3.16
N ARG A 82 6.78 -14.72 2.78
CA ARG A 82 7.75 -15.26 1.82
C ARG A 82 9.08 -15.50 2.52
N GLY A 83 9.31 -16.73 2.96
CA GLY A 83 10.48 -17.04 3.78
C GLY A 83 10.43 -16.32 5.12
N ASP A 84 11.38 -15.44 5.37
CA ASP A 84 11.49 -14.60 6.56
C ASP A 84 10.77 -13.24 6.45
N LEU A 85 10.24 -12.92 5.27
CA LEU A 85 9.63 -11.62 4.98
C LEU A 85 8.10 -11.70 4.98
N LEU A 86 7.46 -10.70 5.61
CA LEU A 86 6.07 -10.36 5.34
C LEU A 86 6.03 -9.36 4.19
N THR A 87 5.32 -9.67 3.12
CA THR A 87 5.28 -8.85 1.92
C THR A 87 3.88 -8.78 1.32
N LEU A 88 3.68 -7.85 0.38
CA LEU A 88 2.43 -7.75 -0.36
C LEU A 88 2.18 -9.03 -1.16
N ALA A 89 0.98 -9.60 -1.01
CA ALA A 89 0.55 -10.77 -1.74
C ALA A 89 0.15 -10.38 -3.17
N ILE A 90 0.86 -10.93 -4.15
CA ILE A 90 0.54 -10.74 -5.57
C ILE A 90 0.38 -12.11 -6.21
N ASP A 91 -0.87 -12.51 -6.46
CA ASP A 91 -1.18 -13.75 -7.16
C ASP A 91 -1.54 -13.48 -8.62
N LYS A 92 -0.75 -14.04 -9.53
CA LYS A 92 -0.93 -13.89 -10.99
C LYS A 92 -1.08 -12.43 -11.44
N GLY A 93 -0.34 -11.52 -10.81
CA GLY A 93 -0.40 -10.09 -11.09
C GLY A 93 -1.61 -9.37 -10.49
N GLN A 94 -2.31 -9.99 -9.57
CA GLN A 94 -3.47 -9.39 -8.89
C GLN A 94 -3.22 -9.21 -7.40
N ILE A 95 -3.77 -8.12 -6.85
CA ILE A 95 -3.74 -7.79 -5.42
C ILE A 95 -5.19 -7.80 -4.92
N ASP A 96 -5.46 -8.57 -3.86
CA ASP A 96 -6.75 -8.54 -3.19
C ASP A 96 -6.80 -7.40 -2.18
N VAL A 97 -7.63 -6.40 -2.47
CA VAL A 97 -7.81 -5.20 -1.65
C VAL A 97 -9.09 -5.22 -0.79
N GLN A 98 -9.77 -6.35 -0.71
CA GLN A 98 -11.05 -6.46 0.01
C GLN A 98 -10.90 -6.09 1.49
N SER A 99 -9.81 -6.48 2.12
CA SER A 99 -9.54 -6.18 3.53
C SER A 99 -9.31 -4.69 3.83
N LEU A 100 -9.09 -3.87 2.79
CA LEU A 100 -8.88 -2.43 2.92
C LEU A 100 -10.18 -1.62 2.99
N GLN A 101 -11.35 -2.27 2.92
CA GLN A 101 -12.66 -1.60 3.07
C GLN A 101 -12.94 -1.26 4.54
N THR A 102 -12.07 -0.47 5.13
CA THR A 102 -12.13 -0.05 6.53
C THR A 102 -12.02 1.48 6.64
N PRO A 103 -12.45 2.09 7.76
CA PRO A 103 -12.21 3.51 8.01
C PRO A 103 -10.75 3.91 7.87
N GLY A 104 -10.48 5.19 7.59
CA GLY A 104 -9.13 5.72 7.43
C GLY A 104 -8.49 5.34 6.10
N LEU A 105 -9.30 5.13 5.04
CA LEU A 105 -8.82 4.73 3.72
C LEU A 105 -7.95 3.46 3.78
N GLY A 106 -8.42 2.44 4.49
CA GLY A 106 -7.76 1.15 4.60
C GLY A 106 -6.62 1.07 5.62
N SER A 107 -6.18 2.19 6.18
CA SER A 107 -5.06 2.18 7.15
C SER A 107 -5.51 1.71 8.53
N GLY A 108 -6.74 2.10 8.95
CA GLY A 108 -7.21 1.82 10.30
C GLY A 108 -6.29 2.41 11.36
N ASP A 109 -6.11 1.66 12.42
CA ASP A 109 -5.27 1.96 13.60
C ASP A 109 -4.08 0.99 13.72
N LEU A 110 -3.49 0.61 12.58
CA LEU A 110 -2.39 -0.36 12.52
C LEU A 110 -1.04 0.21 12.96
N VAL A 111 -0.88 1.52 12.86
CA VAL A 111 0.39 2.19 13.20
C VAL A 111 0.29 2.74 14.60
N ASP A 112 1.24 2.36 15.44
CA ASP A 112 1.42 2.96 16.76
C ASP A 112 2.16 4.30 16.62
N LEU A 113 1.37 5.38 16.59
CA LEU A 113 1.92 6.72 16.43
C LEU A 113 2.73 7.19 17.65
N ASP A 114 2.49 6.60 18.83
CA ASP A 114 3.24 6.91 20.05
C ASP A 114 4.64 6.28 20.04
N ALA A 115 4.83 5.23 19.23
CA ALA A 115 6.13 4.58 19.02
C ALA A 115 6.98 5.20 17.90
N VAL A 116 6.43 6.16 17.15
CA VAL A 116 7.15 6.83 16.05
C VAL A 116 8.19 7.80 16.63
N VAL A 117 9.41 7.76 16.12
CA VAL A 117 10.47 8.71 16.51
C VAL A 117 10.10 10.11 16.00
N PRO A 118 9.99 11.12 16.88
CA PRO A 118 9.77 12.50 16.47
C PRO A 118 10.84 12.98 15.48
N LEU A 119 10.47 13.87 14.55
CA LEU A 119 11.39 14.34 13.53
C LEU A 119 12.62 15.04 14.11
N GLU A 120 12.47 15.74 15.23
CA GLU A 120 13.54 16.41 15.96
C GLU A 120 14.56 15.44 16.57
N ASP A 121 14.14 14.21 16.86
CA ASP A 121 14.99 13.15 17.43
C ASP A 121 15.55 12.20 16.37
N TRP A 122 15.08 12.31 15.13
CA TRP A 122 15.50 11.45 14.04
C TRP A 122 16.83 11.90 13.42
N SER A 123 17.70 10.93 13.12
CA SER A 123 18.94 11.19 12.38
C SER A 123 19.22 10.08 11.36
N MET A 124 20.03 10.38 10.34
CA MET A 124 20.48 9.39 9.35
C MET A 124 21.28 8.25 9.98
N ASP A 125 21.96 8.49 11.09
CA ASP A 125 22.77 7.48 11.77
C ASP A 125 21.90 6.36 12.34
N SER A 126 20.66 6.67 12.75
CA SER A 126 19.70 5.67 13.24
C SER A 126 19.34 4.60 12.18
N LEU A 127 19.41 4.94 10.89
CA LEU A 127 19.19 3.98 9.80
C LEU A 127 20.36 3.00 9.61
N VAL A 128 21.57 3.42 9.97
CA VAL A 128 22.78 2.62 9.81
C VAL A 128 22.94 1.62 10.95
N GLU A 129 22.54 2.02 12.15
CA GLU A 129 22.62 1.18 13.35
C GLU A 129 21.58 0.04 13.35
N SER A 130 20.40 0.27 12.78
CA SER A 130 19.34 -0.75 12.68
C SER A 130 19.64 -1.89 11.70
N ASN A 131 20.68 -1.76 10.87
CA ASN A 131 21.11 -2.76 9.89
C ASN A 131 22.33 -3.60 10.32
N ARG A 132 22.75 -3.51 11.58
CA ARG A 132 23.79 -4.34 12.18
C ARG A 132 23.22 -5.34 13.16
#